data_50d449c4f8106703bbb62b61fb9c94c6
#
_entry.id   50d449c4f8106703bbb62b61fb9c94c6
#
_cell.length_a   1.000
_cell.length_b   1.000
_cell.length_c   1.000
_cell.angle_alpha   90.00
_cell.angle_beta   90.00
_cell.angle_gamma   90.00
#
_symmetry.space_group_name_H-M   'P 1'
#
loop_
_entity.id
_entity.type
_entity.pdbx_description
1 polymer ?
#
loop_
_entity_poly.entity_id
_entity_poly.type
_entity_poly.pdbx_seq_one_letter_code
_entity_poly.pdbx_strand_id
1 'polypeptide(L)'
;MKVAIIGAGNMGGAIARGLAQGTIIPASDVTVADPFSGSLETLQADYPEINVTTENPKAIKDADIVILAVKPWLIDQVLSVVHLTPRQVLVSIAGGVTFEQLVKSVGPEQTIFRLIPNTAISQLESMTLISSRNASKEQEQLMLDIFNELGLAVLIPESQMAATTALTSCGIAYVLKYIQAAMQAGIELGIYPKDAQKMVAQSVKGAASLILNNDTHPAIEIDKVTTPGGITIKGLNELDHAGFTSAIIKA
;
A
#
# COMPACT_ATOMS: atom_id res chain seq x y z
N MET A 1 13.62 -7.31 16.77
CA MET A 1 13.17 -8.08 15.57
C MET A 1 13.71 -7.36 14.35
N LYS A 2 14.48 -8.09 13.54
CA LYS A 2 15.19 -7.50 12.40
C LYS A 2 14.42 -7.73 11.09
N VAL A 3 14.34 -6.70 10.28
CA VAL A 3 13.65 -6.72 8.97
C VAL A 3 14.64 -6.41 7.86
N ALA A 4 14.68 -7.28 6.86
CA ALA A 4 15.39 -7.04 5.61
C ALA A 4 14.38 -6.68 4.50
N ILE A 5 14.66 -5.62 3.74
CA ILE A 5 13.87 -5.22 2.56
C ILE A 5 14.77 -5.36 1.34
N ILE A 6 14.36 -6.19 0.39
CA ILE A 6 15.07 -6.39 -0.88
C ILE A 6 14.39 -5.55 -1.95
N GLY A 7 15.06 -4.47 -2.36
CA GLY A 7 14.56 -3.45 -3.29
C GLY A 7 14.28 -2.13 -2.57
N ALA A 8 14.99 -1.07 -2.96
CA ALA A 8 14.83 0.30 -2.45
C ALA A 8 14.06 1.23 -3.41
N GLY A 9 13.29 0.64 -4.34
CA GLY A 9 12.43 1.41 -5.24
C GLY A 9 11.27 2.11 -4.51
N ASN A 10 10.33 2.68 -5.27
CA ASN A 10 9.21 3.47 -4.72
C ASN A 10 8.51 2.78 -3.54
N MET A 11 8.17 1.50 -3.67
CA MET A 11 7.42 0.80 -2.64
C MET A 11 8.31 0.33 -1.47
N GLY A 12 9.46 -0.30 -1.76
CA GLY A 12 10.38 -0.76 -0.71
C GLY A 12 10.97 0.39 0.09
N GLY A 13 11.35 1.49 -0.58
CA GLY A 13 11.79 2.71 0.09
C GLY A 13 10.70 3.35 0.95
N ALA A 14 9.43 3.35 0.49
CA ALA A 14 8.32 3.86 1.28
C ALA A 14 8.04 2.99 2.52
N ILE A 15 8.09 1.65 2.38
CA ILE A 15 7.99 0.73 3.52
C ILE A 15 9.13 0.98 4.51
N ALA A 16 10.37 1.09 4.04
CA ALA A 16 11.53 1.34 4.91
C ALA A 16 11.38 2.63 5.73
N ARG A 17 10.94 3.72 5.08
CA ARG A 17 10.67 5.00 5.75
C ARG A 17 9.51 4.88 6.75
N GLY A 18 8.46 4.16 6.38
CA GLY A 18 7.32 3.92 7.26
C GLY A 18 7.74 3.16 8.52
N LEU A 19 8.46 2.06 8.36
CA LEU A 19 8.98 1.28 9.50
C LEU A 19 9.90 2.11 10.39
N ALA A 20 10.75 2.95 9.82
CA ALA A 20 11.65 3.82 10.58
C ALA A 20 10.93 4.89 11.41
N GLN A 21 9.69 5.24 11.06
CA GLN A 21 8.84 6.16 11.80
C GLN A 21 7.93 5.43 12.80
N GLY A 22 7.80 4.12 12.65
CA GLY A 22 6.98 3.28 13.51
C GLY A 22 7.59 3.04 14.90
N THR A 23 6.87 2.33 15.73
CA THR A 23 7.25 2.03 17.11
C THR A 23 7.56 0.56 17.34
N ILE A 24 7.12 -0.33 16.45
CA ILE A 24 7.26 -1.79 16.58
C ILE A 24 8.66 -2.26 16.17
N ILE A 25 9.21 -1.67 15.11
CA ILE A 25 10.52 -2.04 14.57
C ILE A 25 11.45 -0.83 14.66
N PRO A 26 12.50 -0.86 15.52
CA PRO A 26 13.49 0.19 15.55
C PRO A 26 14.15 0.38 14.17
N ALA A 27 14.40 1.61 13.74
CA ALA A 27 15.05 1.90 12.46
C ALA A 27 16.40 1.19 12.30
N SER A 28 17.16 1.03 13.40
CA SER A 28 18.42 0.30 13.45
C SER A 28 18.30 -1.21 13.19
N ASP A 29 17.10 -1.76 13.30
CA ASP A 29 16.78 -3.16 12.99
C ASP A 29 16.30 -3.35 11.55
N VAL A 30 16.17 -2.28 10.77
CA VAL A 30 15.82 -2.31 9.35
C VAL A 30 17.07 -2.32 8.50
N THR A 31 17.19 -3.29 7.59
CA THR A 31 18.26 -3.35 6.58
C THR A 31 17.65 -3.36 5.19
N VAL A 32 18.07 -2.44 4.33
CA VAL A 32 17.58 -2.34 2.94
C VAL A 32 18.66 -2.70 1.97
N ALA A 33 18.38 -3.59 1.03
CA ALA A 33 19.27 -3.97 -0.04
C ALA A 33 18.74 -3.55 -1.41
N ASP A 34 19.61 -2.95 -2.21
CA ASP A 34 19.33 -2.65 -3.62
C ASP A 34 20.65 -2.63 -4.41
N PRO A 35 20.73 -3.18 -5.63
CA PRO A 35 21.95 -3.14 -6.43
C PRO A 35 22.36 -1.71 -6.83
N PHE A 36 21.44 -0.74 -6.77
CA PHE A 36 21.70 0.66 -7.12
C PHE A 36 21.86 1.51 -5.85
N SER A 37 23.05 2.07 -5.65
CA SER A 37 23.42 2.83 -4.44
C SER A 37 22.61 4.12 -4.26
N GLY A 38 22.18 4.79 -5.34
CA GLY A 38 21.52 6.10 -5.25
C GLY A 38 20.24 6.11 -4.42
N SER A 39 19.41 5.05 -4.53
CA SER A 39 18.22 4.92 -3.68
C SER A 39 18.57 4.67 -2.22
N LEU A 40 19.64 3.92 -1.97
CA LEU A 40 20.14 3.60 -0.63
C LEU A 40 20.73 4.85 0.05
N GLU A 41 21.53 5.63 -0.68
CA GLU A 41 22.13 6.89 -0.20
C GLU A 41 21.04 7.89 0.19
N THR A 42 20.01 8.05 -0.63
CA THR A 42 18.86 8.92 -0.32
C THR A 42 18.14 8.43 0.94
N LEU A 43 17.88 7.14 1.05
CA LEU A 43 17.20 6.57 2.22
C LEU A 43 18.02 6.77 3.50
N GLN A 44 19.34 6.55 3.44
CA GLN A 44 20.23 6.70 4.59
C GLN A 44 20.45 8.17 4.97
N ALA A 45 20.40 9.09 4.01
CA ALA A 45 20.43 10.53 4.30
C ALA A 45 19.19 10.98 5.09
N ASP A 46 18.00 10.47 4.72
CA ASP A 46 16.74 10.78 5.41
C ASP A 46 16.64 10.06 6.78
N TYR A 47 17.15 8.82 6.85
CA TYR A 47 17.06 7.93 8.03
C TYR A 47 18.42 7.27 8.32
N PRO A 48 19.35 7.97 8.97
CA PRO A 48 20.72 7.47 9.18
C PRO A 48 20.85 6.17 9.99
N GLU A 49 19.82 5.83 10.76
CA GLU A 49 19.79 4.59 11.56
C GLU A 49 19.45 3.33 10.72
N ILE A 50 18.88 3.48 9.53
CA ILE A 50 18.60 2.35 8.64
C ILE A 50 19.93 1.81 8.08
N ASN A 51 20.09 0.49 8.13
CA ASN A 51 21.23 -0.17 7.52
C ASN A 51 20.98 -0.34 6.01
N VAL A 52 22.01 -0.11 5.21
CA VAL A 52 21.92 -0.29 3.75
C VAL A 52 23.06 -1.16 3.21
N THR A 53 22.78 -1.91 2.16
CA THR A 53 23.78 -2.74 1.48
C THR A 53 23.40 -2.95 0.01
N THR A 54 24.37 -3.24 -0.84
CA THR A 54 24.13 -3.65 -2.23
C THR A 54 24.01 -5.17 -2.41
N GLU A 55 24.14 -5.93 -1.32
CA GLU A 55 24.20 -7.39 -1.35
C GLU A 55 23.00 -8.01 -0.61
N ASN A 56 22.05 -8.60 -1.34
CA ASN A 56 20.87 -9.24 -0.77
C ASN A 56 21.21 -10.29 0.32
N PRO A 57 22.19 -11.20 0.13
CA PRO A 57 22.53 -12.18 1.16
C PRO A 57 23.01 -11.56 2.49
N LYS A 58 23.65 -10.40 2.44
CA LYS A 58 24.06 -9.68 3.66
C LYS A 58 22.86 -9.12 4.41
N ALA A 59 21.89 -8.56 3.67
CA ALA A 59 20.70 -7.98 4.29
C ALA A 59 19.88 -9.01 5.06
N ILE A 60 19.74 -10.22 4.53
CA ILE A 60 18.85 -11.24 5.11
C ILE A 60 19.50 -12.06 6.23
N LYS A 61 20.84 -12.01 6.40
CA LYS A 61 21.60 -12.93 7.24
C LYS A 61 21.03 -13.09 8.66
N ASP A 62 20.68 -11.98 9.29
CA ASP A 62 20.18 -11.93 10.67
C ASP A 62 18.73 -11.45 10.76
N ALA A 63 18.02 -11.39 9.62
CA ALA A 63 16.66 -10.91 9.56
C ALA A 63 15.67 -11.98 10.06
N ASP A 64 14.65 -11.55 10.79
CA ASP A 64 13.50 -12.38 11.16
C ASP A 64 12.44 -12.34 10.04
N ILE A 65 12.30 -11.17 9.40
CA ILE A 65 11.35 -10.93 8.30
C ILE A 65 12.14 -10.45 7.07
N VAL A 66 11.87 -11.05 5.92
CA VAL A 66 12.46 -10.68 4.62
C VAL A 66 11.35 -10.22 3.68
N ILE A 67 11.36 -8.93 3.33
CA ILE A 67 10.37 -8.31 2.44
C ILE A 67 10.97 -8.21 1.02
N LEU A 68 10.33 -8.89 0.06
CA LEU A 68 10.66 -8.76 -1.36
C LEU A 68 9.86 -7.60 -1.96
N ALA A 69 10.54 -6.49 -2.18
CA ALA A 69 10.00 -5.26 -2.77
C ALA A 69 10.53 -5.00 -4.19
N VAL A 70 10.73 -6.07 -4.95
CA VAL A 70 11.19 -6.04 -6.34
C VAL A 70 10.05 -6.27 -7.32
N LYS A 71 10.30 -6.00 -8.59
CA LYS A 71 9.31 -6.26 -9.65
C LYS A 71 9.01 -7.76 -9.76
N PRO A 72 7.77 -8.17 -10.12
CA PRO A 72 7.36 -9.58 -10.17
C PRO A 72 8.30 -10.49 -10.95
N TRP A 73 8.82 -10.04 -12.07
CA TRP A 73 9.71 -10.81 -12.95
C TRP A 73 11.15 -10.97 -12.40
N LEU A 74 11.49 -10.29 -11.31
CA LEU A 74 12.80 -10.42 -10.63
C LEU A 74 12.75 -11.37 -9.43
N ILE A 75 11.58 -11.84 -9.01
CA ILE A 75 11.41 -12.68 -7.81
C ILE A 75 12.28 -13.93 -7.88
N ASP A 76 12.23 -14.69 -8.96
CA ASP A 76 13.00 -15.92 -9.11
C ASP A 76 14.50 -15.65 -9.11
N GLN A 77 14.95 -14.58 -9.78
CA GLN A 77 16.34 -14.17 -9.77
C GLN A 77 16.83 -13.80 -8.36
N VAL A 78 16.02 -13.07 -7.60
CA VAL A 78 16.38 -12.69 -6.22
C VAL A 78 16.40 -13.93 -5.33
N LEU A 79 15.39 -14.79 -5.38
CA LEU A 79 15.30 -15.99 -4.55
C LEU A 79 16.35 -17.06 -4.93
N SER A 80 16.94 -17.02 -6.12
CA SER A 80 18.04 -17.92 -6.48
C SER A 80 19.32 -17.67 -5.70
N VAL A 81 19.51 -16.46 -5.15
CA VAL A 81 20.69 -16.06 -4.36
C VAL A 81 20.36 -15.75 -2.90
N VAL A 82 19.08 -15.69 -2.56
CA VAL A 82 18.56 -15.44 -1.21
C VAL A 82 18.06 -16.75 -0.62
N HIS A 83 18.83 -17.36 0.27
CA HIS A 83 18.47 -18.62 0.91
C HIS A 83 17.91 -18.36 2.30
N LEU A 84 16.59 -18.55 2.44
CA LEU A 84 15.89 -18.36 3.71
C LEU A 84 16.07 -19.58 4.62
N THR A 85 16.17 -19.31 5.91
CA THR A 85 16.09 -20.35 6.95
C THR A 85 14.62 -20.59 7.33
N PRO A 86 14.29 -21.77 7.91
CA PRO A 86 12.90 -22.06 8.33
C PRO A 86 12.33 -21.10 9.38
N ARG A 87 13.17 -20.33 10.08
CA ARG A 87 12.75 -19.33 11.07
C ARG A 87 12.38 -17.99 10.46
N GLN A 88 12.88 -17.69 9.28
CA GLN A 88 12.62 -16.42 8.61
C GLN A 88 11.25 -16.43 7.96
N VAL A 89 10.55 -15.31 8.08
CA VAL A 89 9.27 -15.08 7.42
C VAL A 89 9.52 -14.39 6.09
N LEU A 90 9.01 -14.97 5.00
CA LEU A 90 9.03 -14.32 3.70
C LEU A 90 7.80 -13.44 3.52
N VAL A 91 8.00 -12.21 3.13
CA VAL A 91 6.95 -11.25 2.75
C VAL A 91 7.16 -10.85 1.30
N SER A 92 6.20 -11.08 0.44
CA SER A 92 6.24 -10.61 -0.95
C SER A 92 5.21 -9.49 -1.16
N ILE A 93 5.65 -8.35 -1.67
CA ILE A 93 4.76 -7.26 -2.10
C ILE A 93 4.62 -7.21 -3.63
N ALA A 94 5.10 -8.22 -4.33
CA ALA A 94 5.03 -8.30 -5.79
C ALA A 94 3.60 -8.62 -6.26
N GLY A 95 2.97 -7.67 -6.95
CA GLY A 95 1.64 -7.86 -7.51
C GLY A 95 1.60 -9.02 -8.51
N GLY A 96 0.56 -9.85 -8.42
CA GLY A 96 0.36 -10.98 -9.33
C GLY A 96 1.16 -12.25 -9.02
N VAL A 97 2.14 -12.22 -8.11
CA VAL A 97 2.90 -13.41 -7.70
C VAL A 97 2.11 -14.19 -6.64
N THR A 98 1.80 -15.46 -6.91
CA THR A 98 0.99 -16.32 -6.03
C THR A 98 1.82 -17.06 -5.00
N PHE A 99 1.17 -17.63 -3.94
CA PHE A 99 1.85 -18.53 -3.02
C PHE A 99 2.45 -19.75 -3.73
N GLU A 100 1.75 -20.30 -4.71
CA GLU A 100 2.25 -21.43 -5.48
C GLU A 100 3.58 -21.13 -6.19
N GLN A 101 3.71 -19.93 -6.76
CA GLN A 101 4.95 -19.48 -7.39
C GLN A 101 6.07 -19.30 -6.36
N LEU A 102 5.79 -18.63 -5.22
CA LEU A 102 6.79 -18.43 -4.17
C LEU A 102 7.28 -19.75 -3.57
N VAL A 103 6.37 -20.69 -3.30
CA VAL A 103 6.68 -22.02 -2.75
C VAL A 103 7.66 -22.80 -3.65
N LYS A 104 7.58 -22.65 -4.97
CA LYS A 104 8.54 -23.29 -5.89
C LYS A 104 9.98 -22.88 -5.62
N SER A 105 10.19 -21.64 -5.17
CA SER A 105 11.54 -21.09 -4.93
C SER A 105 12.00 -21.28 -3.49
N VAL A 106 11.09 -21.26 -2.49
CA VAL A 106 11.48 -21.28 -1.06
C VAL A 106 11.07 -22.56 -0.31
N GLY A 107 10.33 -23.45 -0.95
CA GLY A 107 9.84 -24.70 -0.36
C GLY A 107 8.48 -24.60 0.31
N PRO A 108 7.80 -25.77 0.50
CA PRO A 108 6.40 -25.83 0.94
C PRO A 108 6.19 -25.45 2.42
N GLU A 109 7.22 -25.59 3.25
CA GLU A 109 7.15 -25.36 4.70
C GLU A 109 7.42 -23.92 5.10
N GLN A 110 7.91 -23.07 4.17
CA GLN A 110 8.24 -21.69 4.47
C GLN A 110 6.98 -20.91 4.88
N THR A 111 7.11 -20.11 5.94
CA THR A 111 6.08 -19.10 6.30
C THR A 111 6.14 -17.96 5.30
N ILE A 112 5.04 -17.71 4.62
CA ILE A 112 4.95 -16.71 3.56
C ILE A 112 3.77 -15.78 3.80
N PHE A 113 4.01 -14.48 3.67
CA PHE A 113 2.97 -13.47 3.55
C PHE A 113 3.00 -12.85 2.15
N ARG A 114 1.82 -12.63 1.59
CA ARG A 114 1.63 -11.80 0.39
C ARG A 114 0.94 -10.52 0.82
N LEU A 115 1.57 -9.40 0.53
CA LEU A 115 1.03 -8.09 0.86
C LEU A 115 0.85 -7.26 -0.42
N ILE A 116 -0.25 -6.54 -0.48
CA ILE A 116 -0.50 -5.56 -1.53
C ILE A 116 -0.80 -4.22 -0.87
N PRO A 117 0.21 -3.43 -0.55
CA PRO A 117 0.03 -2.03 -0.17
C PRO A 117 -0.30 -1.18 -1.39
N ASN A 118 -0.78 0.04 -1.17
CA ASN A 118 -0.88 1.05 -2.21
C ASN A 118 0.13 2.20 -2.01
N THR A 119 0.20 3.12 -2.96
CA THR A 119 1.20 4.21 -2.96
C THR A 119 1.04 5.21 -1.81
N ALA A 120 -0.13 5.25 -1.13
CA ALA A 120 -0.34 6.09 0.04
C ALA A 120 0.48 5.64 1.27
N ILE A 121 1.17 4.50 1.19
CA ILE A 121 2.11 4.04 2.23
C ILE A 121 3.20 5.09 2.52
N SER A 122 3.58 5.89 1.55
CA SER A 122 4.52 6.99 1.74
C SER A 122 3.99 8.11 2.64
N GLN A 123 2.69 8.11 2.91
CA GLN A 123 1.99 9.06 3.80
C GLN A 123 1.44 8.37 5.05
N LEU A 124 1.79 7.11 5.29
CA LEU A 124 1.25 6.26 6.36
C LEU A 124 -0.29 6.10 6.29
N GLU A 125 -0.83 6.09 5.07
CA GLU A 125 -2.27 6.00 4.78
C GLU A 125 -2.55 4.87 3.77
N SER A 126 -1.72 3.82 3.78
CA SER A 126 -1.93 2.67 2.88
C SER A 126 -3.15 1.86 3.29
N MET A 127 -3.92 1.41 2.31
CA MET A 127 -4.72 0.21 2.49
C MET A 127 -3.84 -0.99 2.10
N THR A 128 -3.44 -1.81 3.08
CA THR A 128 -2.56 -2.97 2.86
C THR A 128 -3.33 -4.27 3.01
N LEU A 129 -3.42 -5.02 1.93
CA LEU A 129 -4.03 -6.35 1.93
C LEU A 129 -2.99 -7.38 2.33
N ILE A 130 -3.33 -8.29 3.23
CA ILE A 130 -2.43 -9.32 3.74
C ILE A 130 -3.07 -10.70 3.54
N SER A 131 -2.33 -11.64 2.98
CA SER A 131 -2.67 -13.05 2.98
C SER A 131 -1.48 -13.86 3.48
N SER A 132 -1.72 -14.94 4.19
CA SER A 132 -0.70 -15.75 4.84
C SER A 132 -0.75 -17.20 4.38
N ARG A 133 0.41 -17.86 4.43
CA ARG A 133 0.58 -19.29 4.26
C ARG A 133 1.57 -19.82 5.31
N ASN A 134 1.21 -20.91 6.01
CA ASN A 134 1.98 -21.52 7.09
C ASN A 134 2.29 -20.57 8.26
N ALA A 135 1.54 -19.48 8.40
CA ALA A 135 1.71 -18.54 9.49
C ALA A 135 0.91 -18.96 10.74
N SER A 136 1.46 -18.72 11.91
CA SER A 136 0.69 -18.79 13.16
C SER A 136 -0.19 -17.56 13.32
N LYS A 137 -1.16 -17.62 14.24
CA LYS A 137 -2.03 -16.48 14.57
C LYS A 137 -1.24 -15.29 15.13
N GLU A 138 -0.19 -15.57 15.88
CA GLU A 138 0.71 -14.54 16.43
C GLU A 138 1.50 -13.85 15.31
N GLN A 139 1.94 -14.60 14.30
CA GLN A 139 2.61 -14.03 13.12
C GLN A 139 1.65 -13.21 12.26
N GLU A 140 0.41 -13.65 12.08
CA GLU A 140 -0.63 -12.87 11.39
C GLU A 140 -0.91 -11.55 12.12
N GLN A 141 -1.07 -11.60 13.45
CA GLN A 141 -1.32 -10.40 14.26
C GLN A 141 -0.13 -9.45 14.22
N LEU A 142 1.09 -9.96 14.37
CA LEU A 142 2.31 -9.16 14.26
C LEU A 142 2.39 -8.43 12.91
N MET A 143 2.07 -9.12 11.81
CA MET A 143 2.07 -8.52 10.48
C MET A 143 1.01 -7.43 10.34
N LEU A 144 -0.18 -7.65 10.92
CA LEU A 144 -1.22 -6.61 10.99
C LEU A 144 -0.73 -5.40 11.80
N ASP A 145 -0.14 -5.61 12.96
CA ASP A 145 0.33 -4.53 13.83
C ASP A 145 1.40 -3.68 13.13
N ILE A 146 2.38 -4.32 12.49
CA ILE A 146 3.44 -3.64 11.73
C ILE A 146 2.85 -2.78 10.60
N PHE A 147 1.95 -3.34 9.79
CA PHE A 147 1.42 -2.62 8.63
C PHE A 147 0.28 -1.66 8.98
N ASN A 148 -0.32 -1.75 10.17
CA ASN A 148 -1.22 -0.73 10.71
C ASN A 148 -0.48 0.56 11.11
N GLU A 149 0.83 0.51 11.40
CA GLU A 149 1.63 1.74 11.53
C GLU A 149 1.80 2.49 10.19
N LEU A 150 1.59 1.80 9.05
CA LEU A 150 1.73 2.36 7.72
C LEU A 150 0.37 2.68 7.05
N GLY A 151 -0.72 2.59 7.79
CA GLY A 151 -2.09 2.84 7.35
C GLY A 151 -3.08 1.85 7.94
N LEU A 152 -3.95 1.26 7.14
CA LEU A 152 -4.88 0.21 7.53
C LEU A 152 -4.49 -1.11 6.87
N ALA A 153 -4.30 -2.16 7.67
CA ALA A 153 -4.00 -3.51 7.19
C ALA A 153 -5.14 -4.47 7.47
N VAL A 154 -5.44 -5.36 6.53
CA VAL A 154 -6.48 -6.39 6.69
C VAL A 154 -6.02 -7.75 6.19
N LEU A 155 -6.37 -8.80 6.93
CA LEU A 155 -6.20 -10.19 6.48
C LEU A 155 -7.33 -10.59 5.55
N ILE A 156 -6.96 -11.17 4.40
CA ILE A 156 -7.89 -11.68 3.41
C ILE A 156 -7.43 -13.06 2.89
N PRO A 157 -8.33 -13.92 2.42
CA PRO A 157 -7.95 -15.13 1.70
C PRO A 157 -7.20 -14.79 0.40
N GLU A 158 -6.24 -15.63 -0.01
CA GLU A 158 -5.52 -15.43 -1.29
C GLU A 158 -6.46 -15.33 -2.49
N SER A 159 -7.57 -16.06 -2.47
CA SER A 159 -8.58 -16.02 -3.54
C SER A 159 -9.22 -14.65 -3.76
N GLN A 160 -9.19 -13.78 -2.76
CA GLN A 160 -9.73 -12.41 -2.86
C GLN A 160 -8.66 -11.38 -3.26
N MET A 161 -7.37 -11.75 -3.31
CA MET A 161 -6.29 -10.80 -3.58
C MET A 161 -6.47 -10.03 -4.89
N ALA A 162 -6.91 -10.68 -5.97
CA ALA A 162 -7.08 -10.01 -7.26
C ALA A 162 -8.19 -8.95 -7.22
N ALA A 163 -9.36 -9.31 -6.71
CA ALA A 163 -10.51 -8.39 -6.62
C ALA A 163 -10.23 -7.21 -5.68
N THR A 164 -9.64 -7.49 -4.50
CA THR A 164 -9.32 -6.45 -3.53
C THR A 164 -8.17 -5.55 -4.01
N THR A 165 -7.21 -6.08 -4.79
CA THR A 165 -6.16 -5.27 -5.44
C THR A 165 -6.77 -4.25 -6.41
N ALA A 166 -7.73 -4.67 -7.24
CA ALA A 166 -8.45 -3.76 -8.12
C ALA A 166 -9.15 -2.63 -7.33
N LEU A 167 -9.78 -2.99 -6.21
CA LEU A 167 -10.49 -2.03 -5.37
C LEU A 167 -9.55 -1.05 -4.65
N THR A 168 -8.41 -1.50 -4.11
CA THR A 168 -7.59 -0.70 -3.19
C THR A 168 -6.32 -0.13 -3.83
N SER A 169 -5.57 -0.94 -4.57
CA SER A 169 -4.32 -0.51 -5.20
C SER A 169 -4.55 0.20 -6.54
N CYS A 170 -5.48 -0.31 -7.37
CA CYS A 170 -5.90 0.39 -8.58
C CYS A 170 -6.84 1.54 -8.24
N GLY A 171 -7.74 1.33 -7.29
CA GLY A 171 -8.75 2.30 -6.85
C GLY A 171 -8.19 3.67 -6.46
N ILE A 172 -6.98 3.73 -5.88
CA ILE A 172 -6.34 5.01 -5.56
C ILE A 172 -6.13 5.87 -6.81
N ALA A 173 -5.82 5.26 -7.97
CA ALA A 173 -5.68 5.98 -9.23
C ALA A 173 -7.03 6.53 -9.73
N TYR A 174 -8.14 5.83 -9.47
CA TYR A 174 -9.48 6.28 -9.83
C TYR A 174 -9.89 7.50 -9.00
N VAL A 175 -9.57 7.51 -7.71
CA VAL A 175 -9.79 8.67 -6.84
C VAL A 175 -8.92 9.86 -7.29
N LEU A 176 -7.65 9.63 -7.63
CA LEU A 176 -6.79 10.69 -8.17
C LEU A 176 -7.33 11.23 -9.51
N LYS A 177 -7.93 10.38 -10.35
CA LYS A 177 -8.59 10.83 -11.59
C LYS A 177 -9.83 11.67 -11.33
N TYR A 178 -10.63 11.31 -10.31
CA TYR A 178 -11.73 12.15 -9.84
C TYR A 178 -11.21 13.52 -9.37
N ILE A 179 -10.18 13.55 -8.52
CA ILE A 179 -9.57 14.80 -8.04
C ILE A 179 -9.13 15.67 -9.21
N GLN A 180 -8.46 15.09 -10.21
CA GLN A 180 -8.03 15.81 -11.41
C GLN A 180 -9.20 16.44 -12.17
N ALA A 181 -10.29 15.68 -12.38
CA ALA A 181 -11.46 16.16 -13.09
C ALA A 181 -12.18 17.28 -12.32
N ALA A 182 -12.35 17.12 -11.00
CA ALA A 182 -12.95 18.14 -10.15
C ALA A 182 -12.11 19.43 -10.08
N MET A 183 -10.76 19.31 -10.10
CA MET A 183 -9.89 20.48 -10.24
C MET A 183 -10.13 21.22 -11.57
N GLN A 184 -10.24 20.48 -12.67
CA GLN A 184 -10.51 21.08 -14.00
C GLN A 184 -11.84 21.86 -14.00
N ALA A 185 -12.89 21.29 -13.41
CA ALA A 185 -14.16 21.99 -13.24
C ALA A 185 -14.03 23.25 -12.38
N GLY A 186 -13.27 23.20 -11.28
CA GLY A 186 -12.97 24.37 -10.45
C GLY A 186 -12.24 25.47 -11.24
N ILE A 187 -11.28 25.10 -12.10
CA ILE A 187 -10.56 26.05 -12.93
C ILE A 187 -11.49 26.70 -13.96
N GLU A 188 -12.40 25.94 -14.58
CA GLU A 188 -13.41 26.46 -15.50
C GLU A 188 -14.33 27.48 -14.80
N LEU A 189 -14.59 27.30 -13.51
CA LEU A 189 -15.34 28.23 -12.67
C LEU A 189 -14.51 29.42 -12.15
N GLY A 190 -13.26 29.57 -12.57
CA GLY A 190 -12.40 30.69 -12.22
C GLY A 190 -11.56 30.51 -10.95
N ILE A 191 -11.48 29.31 -10.39
CA ILE A 191 -10.63 29.02 -9.22
C ILE A 191 -9.19 28.76 -9.68
N TYR A 192 -8.20 29.33 -8.99
CA TYR A 192 -6.79 29.08 -9.31
C TYR A 192 -6.42 27.58 -9.10
N PRO A 193 -5.58 27.00 -9.99
CA PRO A 193 -5.28 25.57 -9.98
C PRO A 193 -4.79 25.01 -8.62
N LYS A 194 -3.90 25.76 -7.93
CA LYS A 194 -3.39 25.35 -6.62
C LYS A 194 -4.46 25.33 -5.54
N ASP A 195 -5.41 26.27 -5.60
CA ASP A 195 -6.50 26.34 -4.64
C ASP A 195 -7.54 25.27 -4.94
N ALA A 196 -7.91 25.05 -6.20
CA ALA A 196 -8.77 23.97 -6.63
C ALA A 196 -8.22 22.62 -6.17
N GLN A 197 -6.90 22.37 -6.33
CA GLN A 197 -6.23 21.15 -5.86
C GLN A 197 -6.42 20.93 -4.35
N LYS A 198 -6.13 21.94 -3.54
CA LYS A 198 -6.27 21.86 -2.07
C LYS A 198 -7.71 21.62 -1.65
N MET A 199 -8.64 22.36 -2.24
CA MET A 199 -10.08 22.27 -1.91
C MET A 199 -10.61 20.87 -2.22
N VAL A 200 -10.34 20.35 -3.41
CA VAL A 200 -10.83 19.02 -3.82
C VAL A 200 -10.17 17.91 -3.00
N ALA A 201 -8.85 17.96 -2.82
CA ALA A 201 -8.13 16.96 -2.03
C ALA A 201 -8.64 16.90 -0.57
N GLN A 202 -8.87 18.07 0.05
CA GLN A 202 -9.41 18.14 1.42
C GLN A 202 -10.86 17.62 1.48
N SER A 203 -11.67 17.88 0.47
CA SER A 203 -13.06 17.38 0.40
C SER A 203 -13.09 15.85 0.28
N VAL A 204 -12.21 15.27 -0.54
CA VAL A 204 -12.07 13.80 -0.68
C VAL A 204 -11.60 13.17 0.63
N LYS A 205 -10.59 13.76 1.29
CA LYS A 205 -10.12 13.31 2.60
C LYS A 205 -11.26 13.36 3.64
N GLY A 206 -12.04 14.44 3.66
CA GLY A 206 -13.19 14.59 4.55
C GLY A 206 -14.26 13.53 4.30
N ALA A 207 -14.61 13.26 3.04
CA ALA A 207 -15.57 12.23 2.68
C ALA A 207 -15.12 10.82 3.12
N ALA A 208 -13.86 10.48 2.89
CA ALA A 208 -13.29 9.21 3.37
C ALA A 208 -13.32 9.11 4.90
N SER A 209 -12.97 10.20 5.61
CA SER A 209 -12.98 10.24 7.07
C SER A 209 -14.39 10.07 7.64
N LEU A 210 -15.44 10.61 7.01
CA LEU A 210 -16.82 10.40 7.43
C LEU A 210 -17.19 8.92 7.43
N ILE A 211 -16.79 8.18 6.41
CA ILE A 211 -17.07 6.74 6.31
C ILE A 211 -16.25 5.95 7.34
N LEU A 212 -14.94 6.21 7.42
CA LEU A 212 -14.04 5.45 8.29
C LEU A 212 -14.30 5.68 9.78
N ASN A 213 -14.62 6.92 10.17
CA ASN A 213 -14.78 7.26 11.59
C ASN A 213 -16.19 7.01 12.12
N ASN A 214 -17.20 7.12 11.25
CA ASN A 214 -18.60 6.99 11.67
C ASN A 214 -19.20 5.61 11.37
N ASP A 215 -18.47 4.76 10.64
CA ASP A 215 -18.96 3.45 10.16
C ASP A 215 -20.33 3.56 9.46
N THR A 216 -20.50 4.61 8.64
CA THR A 216 -21.75 4.91 7.95
C THR A 216 -21.70 4.50 6.48
N HIS A 217 -22.84 4.08 5.94
CA HIS A 217 -22.96 3.80 4.51
C HIS A 217 -22.87 5.10 3.68
N PRO A 218 -22.12 5.11 2.54
CA PRO A 218 -21.98 6.32 1.72
C PRO A 218 -23.27 7.01 1.34
N ALA A 219 -24.36 6.28 1.07
CA ALA A 219 -25.66 6.87 0.76
C ALA A 219 -26.20 7.75 1.89
N ILE A 220 -25.98 7.35 3.15
CA ILE A 220 -26.41 8.15 4.32
C ILE A 220 -25.65 9.49 4.37
N GLU A 221 -24.36 9.48 4.09
CA GLU A 221 -23.57 10.72 4.07
C GLU A 221 -23.91 11.61 2.87
N ILE A 222 -24.27 11.03 1.72
CA ILE A 222 -24.79 11.75 0.54
C ILE A 222 -26.12 12.43 0.87
N ASP A 223 -27.05 11.74 1.53
CA ASP A 223 -28.35 12.30 1.90
C ASP A 223 -28.22 13.52 2.82
N LYS A 224 -27.25 13.53 3.74
CA LYS A 224 -26.99 14.67 4.65
C LYS A 224 -26.60 15.95 3.92
N VAL A 225 -25.99 15.84 2.73
CA VAL A 225 -25.54 17.00 1.94
C VAL A 225 -26.46 17.33 0.78
N THR A 226 -27.55 16.57 0.59
CA THR A 226 -28.56 16.81 -0.45
C THR A 226 -29.84 17.40 0.15
N THR A 227 -30.12 18.65 -0.20
CA THR A 227 -31.31 19.34 0.25
C THR A 227 -32.31 19.53 -0.90
N PRO A 228 -33.64 19.61 -0.63
CA PRO A 228 -34.63 19.84 -1.67
C PRO A 228 -34.34 21.10 -2.49
N GLY A 229 -34.25 20.94 -3.82
CA GLY A 229 -33.90 22.02 -4.74
C GLY A 229 -32.44 22.50 -4.71
N GLY A 230 -31.59 21.89 -3.86
CA GLY A 230 -30.19 22.27 -3.69
C GLY A 230 -29.31 22.00 -4.94
N ILE A 231 -28.10 22.55 -4.93
CA ILE A 231 -27.16 22.39 -6.04
C ILE A 231 -26.52 21.00 -6.02
N THR A 232 -26.34 20.39 -4.85
CA THR A 232 -25.68 19.08 -4.70
C THR A 232 -26.45 17.98 -5.43
N ILE A 233 -27.78 17.90 -5.23
CA ILE A 233 -28.59 16.88 -5.89
C ILE A 233 -28.60 17.04 -7.43
N LYS A 234 -28.57 18.28 -7.93
CA LYS A 234 -28.46 18.53 -9.37
C LYS A 234 -27.15 18.01 -9.94
N GLY A 235 -26.04 18.27 -9.24
CA GLY A 235 -24.71 17.76 -9.64
C GLY A 235 -24.64 16.23 -9.60
N LEU A 236 -25.21 15.58 -8.58
CA LEU A 236 -25.27 14.11 -8.50
C LEU A 236 -26.07 13.51 -9.65
N ASN A 237 -27.23 14.08 -9.99
CA ASN A 237 -28.03 13.61 -11.11
C ASN A 237 -27.27 13.73 -12.45
N GLU A 238 -26.53 14.83 -12.66
CA GLU A 238 -25.71 14.99 -13.87
C GLU A 238 -24.56 13.96 -13.94
N LEU A 239 -23.93 13.64 -12.80
CA LEU A 239 -22.91 12.57 -12.75
C LEU A 239 -23.53 11.21 -13.12
N ASP A 240 -24.73 10.90 -12.65
CA ASP A 240 -25.42 9.66 -12.98
C ASP A 240 -25.86 9.63 -14.45
N HIS A 241 -26.40 10.73 -14.99
CA HIS A 241 -26.74 10.86 -16.41
C HIS A 241 -25.48 10.67 -17.31
N ALA A 242 -24.32 11.17 -16.86
CA ALA A 242 -23.05 10.98 -17.56
C ALA A 242 -22.47 9.56 -17.39
N GLY A 243 -23.11 8.68 -16.61
CA GLY A 243 -22.70 7.29 -16.43
C GLY A 243 -21.55 7.08 -15.44
N PHE A 244 -21.35 8.00 -14.50
CA PHE A 244 -20.26 7.92 -13.50
C PHE A 244 -20.27 6.59 -12.73
N THR A 245 -21.42 6.21 -12.18
CA THR A 245 -21.58 4.94 -11.45
C THR A 245 -21.19 3.74 -12.31
N SER A 246 -21.68 3.67 -13.55
CA SER A 246 -21.35 2.59 -14.49
C SER A 246 -19.86 2.56 -14.85
N ALA A 247 -19.21 3.72 -14.98
CA ALA A 247 -17.80 3.81 -15.29
C ALA A 247 -16.94 3.24 -14.15
N ILE A 248 -17.26 3.60 -12.90
CA ILE A 248 -16.55 3.08 -11.71
C ILE A 248 -16.75 1.58 -11.53
N ILE A 249 -17.97 1.07 -11.73
CA ILE A 249 -18.24 -0.37 -11.60
C ILE A 249 -17.49 -1.19 -12.67
N LYS A 250 -17.31 -0.65 -13.87
CA LYS A 250 -16.62 -1.34 -14.97
C LYS A 250 -15.10 -1.27 -14.89
N ALA A 251 -14.56 -0.25 -14.22
CA ALA A 251 -13.12 -0.08 -14.03
C ALA A 251 -12.55 -1.08 -13.04
#